data_4500c5d1045af38b5e9e1145db8d4d8b
#
_entry.id   4500c5d1045af38b5e9e1145db8d4d8b
#
_cell.length_a   1.000
_cell.length_b   1.000
_cell.length_c   1.000
_cell.angle_alpha   90.00
_cell.angle_beta   90.00
_cell.angle_gamma   90.00
#
_symmetry.space_group_name_H-M   'P 1'
#
loop_
_entity.id
_entity.type
_entity.pdbx_description
1 polymer ?
#
loop_
_entity_poly.entity_id
_entity_poly.type
_entity_poly.pdbx_seq_one_letter_code
_entity_poly.pdbx_strand_id
1 'polypeptide(L)'
;AGKEGEIKELEAKIEEMERKQIATDSIREEIKQISKYSAYEFSYTSILCFSDQNKLLGIKIPLTGSKFIATLDGKINIGIDGEKIQFTETKDSEGRVTEVTLMVPHSEILDNYTITDSLEIYDEKSNIFNPVKVEDYNNLRAEAEKKEAEKVQGSDVLQKSDESVKYLLMSHFQAVYGDGVEIRYEYLEETE
;
A
#
# COMPACT_ATOMS: atom_id res chain seq x y z
N ALA A 1 20.49 -28.42 48.30
CA ALA A 1 19.78 -27.13 48.26
C ALA A 1 20.23 -26.20 47.13
N GLY A 2 21.53 -26.26 46.68
CA GLY A 2 22.02 -25.37 45.62
C GLY A 2 21.59 -25.77 44.21
N LYS A 3 21.68 -27.06 43.87
CA LYS A 3 21.40 -27.52 42.49
C LYS A 3 19.90 -27.51 42.10
N GLU A 4 19.00 -27.73 43.02
CA GLU A 4 17.55 -27.64 42.76
C GLU A 4 17.09 -26.18 42.51
N GLY A 5 17.74 -25.21 43.19
CA GLY A 5 17.49 -23.80 42.95
C GLY A 5 17.94 -23.34 41.54
N GLU A 6 19.14 -23.76 41.12
CA GLU A 6 19.68 -23.49 39.78
C GLU A 6 18.82 -24.12 38.67
N ILE A 7 18.33 -25.34 38.88
CA ILE A 7 17.46 -26.04 37.90
C ILE A 7 16.15 -25.24 37.74
N LYS A 8 15.48 -24.83 38.81
CA LYS A 8 14.26 -24.04 38.75
C LYS A 8 14.46 -22.68 38.06
N GLU A 9 15.61 -22.04 38.31
CA GLU A 9 15.92 -20.77 37.66
C GLU A 9 16.16 -20.93 36.17
N LEU A 10 16.84 -22.01 35.77
CA LEU A 10 17.05 -22.35 34.35
C LEU A 10 15.76 -22.75 33.66
N GLU A 11 14.87 -23.51 34.30
CA GLU A 11 13.56 -23.89 33.79
C GLU A 11 12.67 -22.64 33.58
N ALA A 12 12.65 -21.67 34.52
CA ALA A 12 11.94 -20.43 34.38
C ALA A 12 12.48 -19.55 33.23
N LYS A 13 13.80 -19.53 33.04
CA LYS A 13 14.43 -18.83 31.89
C LYS A 13 14.09 -19.49 30.56
N ILE A 14 14.06 -20.80 30.50
CA ILE A 14 13.68 -21.55 29.29
C ILE A 14 12.22 -21.23 28.95
N GLU A 15 11.32 -21.30 29.91
CA GLU A 15 9.89 -21.00 29.71
C GLU A 15 9.65 -19.55 29.25
N GLU A 16 10.41 -18.59 29.79
CA GLU A 16 10.35 -17.19 29.35
C GLU A 16 10.88 -17.02 27.93
N MET A 17 11.96 -17.70 27.58
CA MET A 17 12.52 -17.66 26.21
C MET A 17 11.58 -18.31 25.19
N GLU A 18 10.97 -19.44 25.53
CA GLU A 18 9.97 -20.11 24.68
C GLU A 18 8.74 -19.21 24.45
N ARG A 19 8.24 -18.53 25.46
CA ARG A 19 7.12 -17.57 25.33
C ARG A 19 7.49 -16.40 24.40
N LYS A 20 8.70 -15.86 24.51
CA LYS A 20 9.19 -14.79 23.64
C LYS A 20 9.37 -15.27 22.19
N GLN A 21 9.85 -16.50 22.01
CA GLN A 21 9.98 -17.08 20.66
C GLN A 21 8.61 -17.26 19.99
N ILE A 22 7.62 -17.77 20.74
CA ILE A 22 6.25 -17.92 20.25
C ILE A 22 5.67 -16.55 19.89
N ALA A 23 5.92 -15.52 20.71
CA ALA A 23 5.45 -14.17 20.40
C ALA A 23 6.08 -13.61 19.11
N THR A 24 7.38 -13.82 18.92
CA THR A 24 8.11 -13.40 17.69
C THR A 24 7.57 -14.10 16.45
N ASP A 25 7.34 -15.42 16.53
CA ASP A 25 6.79 -16.19 15.43
C ASP A 25 5.34 -15.78 15.11
N SER A 26 4.53 -15.46 16.13
CA SER A 26 3.19 -14.90 15.96
C SER A 26 3.22 -13.57 15.21
N ILE A 27 4.12 -12.66 15.59
CA ILE A 27 4.26 -11.36 14.90
C ILE A 27 4.63 -11.57 13.42
N ARG A 28 5.56 -12.49 13.13
CA ARG A 28 5.90 -12.82 11.75
C ARG A 28 4.72 -13.33 10.95
N GLU A 29 3.92 -14.19 11.54
CA GLU A 29 2.72 -14.70 10.90
C GLU A 29 1.64 -13.62 10.73
N GLU A 30 1.45 -12.74 11.71
CA GLU A 30 0.53 -11.61 11.59
C GLU A 30 0.96 -10.64 10.47
N ILE A 31 2.25 -10.29 10.38
CA ILE A 31 2.78 -9.45 9.31
C ILE A 31 2.60 -10.13 7.95
N LYS A 32 2.87 -11.43 7.83
CA LYS A 32 2.68 -12.18 6.58
C LYS A 32 1.21 -12.28 6.16
N GLN A 33 0.28 -12.37 7.12
CA GLN A 33 -1.15 -12.40 6.82
C GLN A 33 -1.67 -11.06 6.30
N ILE A 34 -1.01 -9.96 6.65
CA ILE A 34 -1.28 -8.62 6.10
C ILE A 34 -0.47 -8.49 4.80
N SER A 35 -0.92 -9.16 3.72
CA SER A 35 -0.20 -9.17 2.44
C SER A 35 -0.07 -7.79 1.81
N LYS A 36 -1.00 -6.87 2.15
CA LYS A 36 -0.95 -5.46 1.75
C LYS A 36 -1.45 -4.60 2.90
N TYR A 37 -0.58 -3.77 3.44
CA TYR A 37 -0.94 -2.84 4.49
C TYR A 37 -1.27 -1.47 3.90
N SER A 38 -2.55 -1.17 3.76
CA SER A 38 -3.02 0.14 3.30
C SER A 38 -3.05 1.13 4.47
N ALA A 39 -2.20 2.16 4.41
CA ALA A 39 -2.18 3.24 5.39
C ALA A 39 -3.10 4.40 5.00
N TYR A 40 -3.35 4.57 3.70
CA TYR A 40 -4.20 5.61 3.15
C TYR A 40 -5.10 5.08 2.04
N GLU A 41 -6.36 5.49 2.05
CA GLU A 41 -7.27 5.41 0.92
C GLU A 41 -7.50 6.84 0.41
N PHE A 42 -7.15 7.08 -0.84
CA PHE A 42 -7.39 8.33 -1.53
C PHE A 42 -8.56 8.17 -2.50
N SER A 43 -9.67 8.87 -2.23
CA SER A 43 -10.81 8.90 -3.16
C SER A 43 -10.69 10.08 -4.11
N TYR A 44 -10.99 9.89 -5.38
CA TYR A 44 -10.92 10.92 -6.40
C TYR A 44 -12.15 10.93 -7.30
N THR A 45 -12.43 12.09 -7.89
CA THR A 45 -13.32 12.24 -9.04
C THR A 45 -12.50 12.76 -10.21
N SER A 46 -12.30 11.94 -11.23
CA SER A 46 -11.57 12.33 -12.43
C SER A 46 -12.50 12.93 -13.47
N ILE A 47 -12.12 14.10 -14.01
CA ILE A 47 -12.82 14.75 -15.12
C ILE A 47 -12.06 14.42 -16.39
N LEU A 48 -12.75 13.79 -17.33
CA LEU A 48 -12.22 13.31 -18.58
C LEU A 48 -12.91 13.98 -19.75
N CYS A 49 -12.13 14.34 -20.76
CA CYS A 49 -12.63 14.91 -21.99
C CYS A 49 -12.34 13.92 -23.13
N PHE A 50 -13.38 13.27 -23.60
CA PHE A 50 -13.26 12.38 -24.76
C PHE A 50 -13.51 13.17 -26.04
N SER A 51 -12.64 12.99 -27.02
CA SER A 51 -12.82 13.54 -28.36
C SER A 51 -12.24 12.57 -29.37
N ASP A 52 -13.10 11.81 -30.02
CA ASP A 52 -12.74 10.97 -31.16
C ASP A 52 -13.17 11.62 -32.46
N GLN A 53 -12.27 11.67 -33.42
CA GLN A 53 -12.54 12.14 -34.77
C GLN A 53 -12.11 11.04 -35.75
N ASN A 54 -13.02 10.62 -36.61
CA ASN A 54 -12.67 9.68 -37.68
C ASN A 54 -11.53 10.22 -38.52
N LYS A 55 -10.57 9.36 -38.83
CA LYS A 55 -9.46 9.67 -39.72
C LYS A 55 -9.62 8.93 -41.03
N LEU A 56 -9.52 9.61 -42.13
CA LEU A 56 -9.41 9.01 -43.44
C LEU A 56 -8.01 9.31 -44.00
N LEU A 57 -7.21 8.26 -44.27
CA LEU A 57 -5.82 8.40 -44.73
C LEU A 57 -4.94 9.28 -43.82
N GLY A 58 -5.21 9.26 -42.49
CA GLY A 58 -4.49 10.08 -41.51
C GLY A 58 -5.02 11.50 -41.34
N ILE A 59 -6.00 11.93 -42.13
CA ILE A 59 -6.61 13.27 -42.04
C ILE A 59 -7.85 13.17 -41.16
N LYS A 60 -7.96 14.07 -40.16
CA LYS A 60 -9.17 14.19 -39.33
C LYS A 60 -10.32 14.74 -40.17
N ILE A 61 -11.44 14.01 -40.19
CA ILE A 61 -12.66 14.46 -40.87
C ILE A 61 -13.49 15.27 -39.88
N PRO A 62 -13.71 16.57 -40.12
CA PRO A 62 -14.52 17.38 -39.23
C PRO A 62 -15.97 16.85 -39.16
N LEU A 63 -16.61 17.02 -38.01
CA LEU A 63 -18.03 16.66 -37.75
C LEU A 63 -18.34 15.15 -37.74
N THR A 64 -17.32 14.27 -37.75
CA THR A 64 -17.53 12.81 -37.72
C THR A 64 -17.22 12.15 -36.39
N GLY A 65 -16.72 12.91 -35.40
CA GLY A 65 -16.32 12.41 -34.09
C GLY A 65 -17.35 12.62 -33.00
N SER A 66 -17.28 11.80 -31.99
CA SER A 66 -17.98 11.96 -30.72
C SER A 66 -17.17 12.84 -29.77
N LYS A 67 -17.84 13.71 -29.02
CA LYS A 67 -17.23 14.53 -27.98
C LYS A 67 -18.12 14.48 -26.75
N PHE A 68 -17.55 14.21 -25.61
CA PHE A 68 -18.23 14.31 -24.34
C PHE A 68 -17.27 14.60 -23.20
N ILE A 69 -17.82 15.10 -22.11
CA ILE A 69 -17.14 15.23 -20.84
C ILE A 69 -17.72 14.15 -19.94
N ALA A 70 -16.88 13.44 -19.25
CA ALA A 70 -17.29 12.45 -18.28
C ALA A 70 -16.63 12.70 -16.93
N THR A 71 -17.34 12.37 -15.86
CA THR A 71 -16.76 12.22 -14.53
C THR A 71 -16.76 10.77 -14.14
N LEU A 72 -15.73 10.36 -13.39
CA LEU A 72 -15.56 9.00 -12.94
C LEU A 72 -14.90 9.01 -11.57
N ASP A 73 -15.55 8.40 -10.59
CA ASP A 73 -14.99 8.25 -9.26
C ASP A 73 -14.06 7.03 -9.19
N GLY A 74 -13.08 7.12 -8.33
CA GLY A 74 -12.17 6.02 -8.07
C GLY A 74 -11.49 6.10 -6.73
N LYS A 75 -10.69 5.08 -6.43
CA LYS A 75 -9.94 4.96 -5.19
C LYS A 75 -8.52 4.47 -5.47
N ILE A 76 -7.59 5.03 -4.74
CA ILE A 76 -6.20 4.60 -4.70
C ILE A 76 -5.88 4.20 -3.28
N ASN A 77 -5.44 2.97 -3.09
CA ASN A 77 -4.91 2.47 -1.84
C ASN A 77 -3.39 2.60 -1.83
N ILE A 78 -2.87 3.25 -0.80
CA ILE A 78 -1.45 3.55 -0.64
C ILE A 78 -0.96 2.91 0.65
N GLY A 79 0.17 2.28 0.60
CA GLY A 79 0.75 1.61 1.75
C GLY A 79 1.95 0.77 1.37
N ILE A 80 2.23 -0.24 2.17
CA ILE A 80 3.37 -1.13 1.98
C ILE A 80 2.92 -2.58 1.75
N ASP A 81 3.77 -3.33 1.07
CA ASP A 81 3.65 -4.78 0.99
C ASP A 81 4.21 -5.40 2.28
N GLY A 82 3.32 -5.92 3.13
CA GLY A 82 3.70 -6.52 4.41
C GLY A 82 4.60 -7.75 4.27
N GLU A 83 4.57 -8.45 3.13
CA GLU A 83 5.45 -9.60 2.88
C GLU A 83 6.92 -9.20 2.75
N LYS A 84 7.19 -7.94 2.39
CA LYS A 84 8.54 -7.39 2.26
C LYS A 84 9.11 -6.90 3.59
N ILE A 85 8.30 -6.78 4.66
CA ILE A 85 8.79 -6.36 5.98
C ILE A 85 9.73 -7.43 6.53
N GLN A 86 10.89 -7.00 6.98
CA GLN A 86 11.86 -7.82 7.67
C GLN A 86 12.13 -7.23 9.04
N PHE A 87 12.48 -8.08 10.01
CA PHE A 87 12.98 -7.60 11.28
C PHE A 87 14.03 -8.57 11.86
N THR A 88 14.94 -8.01 12.64
CA THR A 88 15.99 -8.73 13.32
C THR A 88 16.00 -8.38 14.81
N GLU A 89 16.36 -9.35 15.64
CA GLU A 89 16.50 -9.17 17.08
C GLU A 89 17.97 -9.21 17.49
N THR A 90 18.41 -8.24 18.26
CA THR A 90 19.69 -8.25 18.95
C THR A 90 19.47 -8.68 20.39
N LYS A 91 20.27 -9.67 20.85
CA LYS A 91 20.16 -10.23 22.20
C LYS A 91 21.43 -9.96 22.99
N ASP A 92 21.27 -9.75 24.29
CA ASP A 92 22.42 -9.64 25.22
C ASP A 92 23.03 -11.02 25.54
N SER A 93 24.07 -11.00 26.40
CA SER A 93 24.76 -12.23 26.84
C SER A 93 23.89 -13.20 27.64
N GLU A 94 22.73 -12.75 28.12
CA GLU A 94 21.75 -13.53 28.86
C GLU A 94 20.60 -14.01 27.96
N GLY A 95 20.66 -13.72 26.65
CA GLY A 95 19.64 -14.12 25.66
C GLY A 95 18.40 -13.25 25.64
N ARG A 96 18.41 -12.11 26.33
CA ARG A 96 17.28 -11.16 26.35
C ARG A 96 17.34 -10.25 25.12
N VAL A 97 16.21 -10.03 24.45
CA VAL A 97 16.13 -9.06 23.34
C VAL A 97 16.34 -7.65 23.89
N THR A 98 17.30 -6.94 23.34
CA THR A 98 17.63 -5.55 23.71
C THR A 98 17.26 -4.56 22.63
N GLU A 99 17.25 -5.01 21.38
CA GLU A 99 16.94 -4.17 20.22
C GLU A 99 16.21 -5.00 19.16
N VAL A 100 15.25 -4.37 18.47
CA VAL A 100 14.60 -4.89 17.28
C VAL A 100 14.77 -3.87 16.16
N THR A 101 15.37 -4.28 15.05
CA THR A 101 15.49 -3.45 13.85
C THR A 101 14.46 -3.90 12.82
N LEU A 102 13.58 -2.99 12.44
CA LEU A 102 12.58 -3.15 11.39
C LEU A 102 13.15 -2.62 10.08
N MET A 103 13.13 -3.44 9.03
CA MET A 103 13.47 -3.04 7.66
C MET A 103 12.18 -3.08 6.83
N VAL A 104 11.74 -1.92 6.36
CA VAL A 104 10.40 -1.73 5.80
C VAL A 104 10.52 -1.10 4.40
N PRO A 105 9.77 -1.57 3.40
CA PRO A 105 9.76 -0.92 2.10
C PRO A 105 9.11 0.46 2.17
N HIS A 106 9.42 1.32 1.21
CA HIS A 106 8.65 2.56 1.04
C HIS A 106 7.21 2.27 0.61
N SER A 107 6.32 3.18 0.95
CA SER A 107 4.93 3.12 0.52
C SER A 107 4.82 3.28 -0.99
N GLU A 108 3.96 2.48 -1.58
CA GLU A 108 3.64 2.47 -2.99
C GLU A 108 2.13 2.50 -3.21
N ILE A 109 1.70 2.71 -4.44
CA ILE A 109 0.30 2.50 -4.83
C ILE A 109 0.06 1.00 -4.85
N LEU A 110 -0.71 0.50 -3.89
CA LEU A 110 -1.04 -0.92 -3.76
C LEU A 110 -2.17 -1.32 -4.71
N ASP A 111 -3.12 -0.40 -4.92
CA ASP A 111 -4.29 -0.62 -5.74
C ASP A 111 -4.84 0.70 -6.26
N ASN A 112 -5.37 0.68 -7.49
CA ASN A 112 -6.00 1.84 -8.12
C ASN A 112 -7.12 1.35 -9.02
N TYR A 113 -8.34 1.75 -8.71
CA TYR A 113 -9.50 1.33 -9.46
C TYR A 113 -10.59 2.39 -9.53
N THR A 114 -11.30 2.40 -10.63
CA THR A 114 -12.48 3.24 -10.83
C THR A 114 -13.76 2.53 -10.39
N ILE A 115 -14.71 3.28 -9.87
CA ILE A 115 -16.03 2.78 -9.45
C ILE A 115 -16.94 2.72 -10.67
N THR A 116 -17.31 1.51 -11.07
CA THR A 116 -18.03 1.27 -12.35
C THR A 116 -19.31 2.07 -12.50
N ASP A 117 -20.09 2.20 -11.43
CA ASP A 117 -21.41 2.83 -11.46
C ASP A 117 -21.37 4.35 -11.24
N SER A 118 -20.16 4.93 -11.13
CA SER A 118 -19.96 6.37 -10.93
C SER A 118 -19.74 7.15 -12.21
N LEU A 119 -19.72 6.49 -13.38
CA LEU A 119 -19.51 7.15 -14.64
C LEU A 119 -20.75 8.04 -14.98
N GLU A 120 -20.54 9.34 -15.02
CA GLU A 120 -21.52 10.31 -15.47
C GLU A 120 -21.02 11.00 -16.74
N ILE A 121 -21.89 11.12 -17.72
CA ILE A 121 -21.56 11.73 -19.02
C ILE A 121 -22.31 13.06 -19.14
N TYR A 122 -21.54 14.09 -19.44
CA TYR A 122 -22.05 15.45 -19.64
C TYR A 122 -21.73 15.91 -21.06
N ASP A 123 -22.61 16.71 -21.64
CA ASP A 123 -22.45 17.35 -22.95
C ASP A 123 -22.06 16.35 -24.05
N GLU A 124 -22.87 15.30 -24.19
CA GLU A 124 -22.70 14.31 -25.24
C GLU A 124 -23.12 14.90 -26.61
N LYS A 125 -22.14 15.05 -27.49
CA LYS A 125 -22.37 15.32 -28.92
C LYS A 125 -22.02 14.06 -29.69
N SER A 126 -22.89 13.05 -29.59
CA SER A 126 -22.71 11.83 -30.38
C SER A 126 -23.16 12.07 -31.81
N ASN A 127 -22.30 11.65 -32.75
CA ASN A 127 -22.68 11.58 -34.15
C ASN A 127 -23.34 10.23 -34.41
N ILE A 128 -24.46 10.24 -35.14
CA ILE A 128 -25.19 9.01 -35.54
C ILE A 128 -24.30 8.00 -36.30
N PHE A 129 -23.19 8.48 -36.89
CA PHE A 129 -22.24 7.64 -37.63
C PHE A 129 -21.09 7.09 -36.78
N ASN A 130 -20.94 7.56 -35.54
CA ASN A 130 -19.89 7.08 -34.62
C ASN A 130 -20.40 7.08 -33.16
N PRO A 131 -21.26 6.13 -32.79
CA PRO A 131 -21.74 6.03 -31.41
C PRO A 131 -20.58 5.65 -30.49
N VAL A 132 -20.64 6.14 -29.23
CA VAL A 132 -19.68 5.78 -28.18
C VAL A 132 -19.71 4.28 -27.96
N LYS A 133 -18.54 3.65 -27.96
CA LYS A 133 -18.36 2.19 -27.81
C LYS A 133 -17.93 1.83 -26.40
N VAL A 134 -18.13 0.58 -26.03
CA VAL A 134 -17.65 0.04 -24.74
C VAL A 134 -16.13 0.19 -24.59
N GLU A 135 -15.38 0.07 -25.69
CA GLU A 135 -13.93 0.31 -25.69
C GLU A 135 -13.55 1.72 -25.28
N ASP A 136 -14.37 2.73 -25.66
CA ASP A 136 -14.13 4.13 -25.30
C ASP A 136 -14.26 4.33 -23.79
N TYR A 137 -15.21 3.65 -23.14
CA TYR A 137 -15.36 3.66 -21.68
C TYR A 137 -14.19 3.00 -20.96
N ASN A 138 -13.68 1.89 -21.47
CA ASN A 138 -12.52 1.21 -20.90
C ASN A 138 -11.25 2.07 -21.03
N ASN A 139 -11.09 2.75 -22.16
CA ASN A 139 -9.97 3.70 -22.35
C ASN A 139 -10.06 4.89 -21.39
N LEU A 140 -11.27 5.41 -21.16
CA LEU A 140 -11.49 6.51 -20.20
C LEU A 140 -11.12 6.09 -18.77
N ARG A 141 -11.50 4.87 -18.37
CA ARG A 141 -11.10 4.33 -17.05
C ARG A 141 -9.60 4.22 -16.90
N ALA A 142 -8.95 3.60 -17.87
CA ALA A 142 -7.49 3.46 -17.86
C ALA A 142 -6.78 4.82 -17.84
N GLU A 143 -7.31 5.82 -18.56
CA GLU A 143 -6.79 7.18 -18.56
C GLU A 143 -7.00 7.87 -17.20
N ALA A 144 -8.16 7.69 -16.56
CA ALA A 144 -8.45 8.19 -15.22
C ALA A 144 -7.48 7.61 -14.20
N GLU A 145 -7.36 6.29 -14.16
CA GLU A 145 -6.49 5.57 -13.23
C GLU A 145 -5.04 6.00 -13.39
N LYS A 146 -4.55 6.09 -14.63
CA LYS A 146 -3.18 6.57 -14.92
C LYS A 146 -2.95 8.00 -14.45
N LYS A 147 -3.86 8.91 -14.82
CA LYS A 147 -3.77 10.34 -14.47
C LYS A 147 -3.76 10.56 -12.96
N GLU A 148 -4.61 9.85 -12.22
CA GLU A 148 -4.68 10.02 -10.78
C GLU A 148 -3.49 9.34 -10.07
N ALA A 149 -2.98 8.21 -10.59
CA ALA A 149 -1.74 7.61 -10.10
C ALA A 149 -0.54 8.56 -10.28
N GLU A 150 -0.42 9.21 -11.43
CA GLU A 150 0.64 10.20 -11.68
C GLU A 150 0.57 11.39 -10.71
N LYS A 151 -0.63 11.86 -10.36
CA LYS A 151 -0.82 12.91 -9.35
C LYS A 151 -0.37 12.47 -7.96
N VAL A 152 -0.72 11.25 -7.56
CA VAL A 152 -0.31 10.68 -6.26
C VAL A 152 1.20 10.55 -6.20
N GLN A 153 1.84 10.02 -7.25
CA GLN A 153 3.30 9.89 -7.33
C GLN A 153 4.04 11.23 -7.28
N GLY A 154 3.44 12.29 -7.82
CA GLY A 154 3.99 13.65 -7.80
C GLY A 154 3.67 14.45 -6.53
N SER A 155 3.01 13.86 -5.55
CA SER A 155 2.55 14.51 -4.31
C SER A 155 3.32 14.01 -3.08
N ASP A 156 3.05 14.61 -1.92
CA ASP A 156 3.61 14.21 -0.62
C ASP A 156 2.85 13.05 0.06
N VAL A 157 1.87 12.46 -0.62
CA VAL A 157 0.99 11.44 -0.04
C VAL A 157 1.74 10.15 0.26
N LEU A 158 2.67 9.74 -0.61
CA LEU A 158 3.51 8.56 -0.36
C LEU A 158 4.39 8.75 0.88
N GLN A 159 5.00 9.93 1.04
CA GLN A 159 5.79 10.25 2.24
C GLN A 159 4.93 10.24 3.51
N LYS A 160 3.73 10.81 3.46
CA LYS A 160 2.79 10.77 4.59
C LYS A 160 2.36 9.34 4.94
N SER A 161 2.22 8.49 3.93
CA SER A 161 1.96 7.08 4.13
C SER A 161 3.12 6.39 4.85
N ASP A 162 4.35 6.66 4.44
CA ASP A 162 5.56 6.16 5.11
C ASP A 162 5.60 6.54 6.59
N GLU A 163 5.30 7.80 6.92
CA GLU A 163 5.26 8.28 8.30
C GLU A 163 4.19 7.56 9.13
N SER A 164 3.01 7.33 8.55
CA SER A 164 1.93 6.61 9.21
C SER A 164 2.25 5.14 9.43
N VAL A 165 2.79 4.47 8.42
CA VAL A 165 3.27 3.08 8.51
C VAL A 165 4.33 2.96 9.60
N LYS A 166 5.32 3.83 9.60
CA LYS A 166 6.37 3.89 10.62
C LYS A 166 5.78 3.99 12.02
N TYR A 167 4.88 4.95 12.24
CA TYR A 167 4.24 5.15 13.54
C TYR A 167 3.50 3.89 14.01
N LEU A 168 2.72 3.29 13.13
CA LEU A 168 1.91 2.11 13.45
C LEU A 168 2.79 0.89 13.76
N LEU A 169 3.79 0.61 12.91
CA LEU A 169 4.69 -0.53 13.12
C LEU A 169 5.53 -0.35 14.39
N MET A 170 6.13 0.81 14.61
CA MET A 170 6.89 1.07 15.83
C MET A 170 6.03 0.94 17.08
N SER A 171 4.81 1.48 17.06
CA SER A 171 3.87 1.35 18.19
C SER A 171 3.49 -0.09 18.46
N HIS A 172 3.24 -0.88 17.41
CA HIS A 172 2.91 -2.29 17.52
C HIS A 172 4.07 -3.10 18.13
N PHE A 173 5.27 -2.95 17.57
CA PHE A 173 6.46 -3.64 18.07
C PHE A 173 6.80 -3.23 19.51
N GLN A 174 6.68 -1.94 19.85
CA GLN A 174 6.89 -1.46 21.21
C GLN A 174 5.88 -2.10 22.19
N ALA A 175 4.63 -2.25 21.79
CA ALA A 175 3.61 -2.91 22.60
C ALA A 175 3.91 -4.41 22.84
N VAL A 176 4.50 -5.08 21.86
CA VAL A 176 4.84 -6.51 21.95
C VAL A 176 6.11 -6.74 22.77
N TYR A 177 7.17 -5.96 22.52
CA TYR A 177 8.46 -6.16 23.16
C TYR A 177 8.61 -5.43 24.51
N GLY A 178 7.77 -4.44 24.77
CA GLY A 178 7.78 -3.64 26.00
C GLY A 178 8.82 -2.50 26.00
N ASP A 179 8.77 -1.65 27.02
CA ASP A 179 9.56 -0.41 27.12
C ASP A 179 11.07 -0.63 27.27
N GLY A 180 11.49 -1.85 27.59
CA GLY A 180 12.92 -2.20 27.78
C GLY A 180 13.66 -2.56 26.51
N VAL A 181 13.00 -2.58 25.35
CA VAL A 181 13.58 -2.96 24.06
C VAL A 181 13.60 -1.76 23.14
N GLU A 182 14.77 -1.47 22.55
CA GLU A 182 14.88 -0.41 21.55
C GLU A 182 14.31 -0.88 20.22
N ILE A 183 13.36 -0.12 19.64
CA ILE A 183 12.81 -0.40 18.32
C ILE A 183 13.45 0.58 17.32
N ARG A 184 14.20 0.05 16.37
CA ARG A 184 14.78 0.81 15.24
C ARG A 184 13.97 0.59 13.98
N TYR A 185 13.90 1.61 13.15
CA TYR A 185 13.18 1.59 11.88
C TYR A 185 14.10 2.06 10.76
N GLU A 186 14.27 1.24 9.75
CA GLU A 186 15.07 1.50 8.57
C GLU A 186 14.26 1.21 7.32
N TYR A 187 14.48 1.94 6.24
CA TYR A 187 13.91 1.61 4.96
C TYR A 187 14.76 0.57 4.24
N LEU A 188 14.09 -0.35 3.54
CA LEU A 188 14.78 -1.26 2.63
C LEU A 188 15.39 -0.44 1.49
N GLU A 189 16.66 -0.69 1.18
CA GLU A 189 17.29 -0.14 -0.03
C GLU A 189 16.61 -0.78 -1.25
N GLU A 190 16.17 0.06 -2.19
CA GLU A 190 15.69 -0.44 -3.48
C GLU A 190 16.88 -1.09 -4.20
N THR A 191 16.86 -2.41 -4.33
CA THR A 191 17.78 -3.13 -5.22
C THR A 191 17.35 -2.84 -6.66
N GLU A 192 18.18 -2.06 -7.38
CA GLU A 192 18.05 -1.82 -8.82
C GLU A 192 17.97 -3.13 -9.64
#